data_925bedbea2acffed10037e11a8dc80fb
#
_entry.id   925bedbea2acffed10037e11a8dc80fb
#
_cell.length_a   1.000
_cell.length_b   1.000
_cell.length_c   1.000
_cell.angle_alpha   90.00
_cell.angle_beta   90.00
_cell.angle_gamma   90.00
#
_symmetry.space_group_name_H-M   'P 1'
#
loop_
_entity.id
_entity.type
_entity.pdbx_description
1 polymer ?
#
loop_
_entity_poly.entity_id
_entity_poly.type
_entity_poly.pdbx_seq_one_letter_code
_entity_poly.pdbx_strand_id
1 'polypeptide(L)'
;MQRNSKFPESKAKRGPIVLIGMMGVGKSTVGRRLAARLGLSFVDADEEIERAAGMSVSEIFARYGEAHFRDGERRVIARLMDGVPKVIATGGGAFMQDETRALILDHATTIWLDADIEVLVD
;
A
#
# COMPACT_ATOMS: atom_id res chain seq x y z
N MET A 1 -9.72 -9.81 27.45
CA MET A 1 -9.01 -9.87 27.64
C MET A 1 -8.15 -9.12 27.54
N GLN A 2 -7.80 -8.76 27.94
CA GLN A 2 -7.04 -8.05 27.85
C GLN A 2 -5.94 -8.32 27.43
N ARG A 3 -5.73 -9.21 27.18
CA ARG A 3 -4.64 -9.43 26.65
C ARG A 3 -4.24 -8.49 25.75
N ASN A 4 -5.03 -7.93 25.17
CA ASN A 4 -4.73 -7.03 24.26
C ASN A 4 -4.13 -5.88 24.76
N SER A 5 -4.23 -5.55 25.96
CA SER A 5 -3.62 -4.38 26.49
C SER A 5 -2.14 -4.45 26.40
N LYS A 6 -1.56 -5.61 26.19
CA LYS A 6 -0.18 -5.69 26.01
C LYS A 6 0.26 -5.15 24.73
N PHE A 7 -0.61 -4.96 23.78
CA PHE A 7 -0.23 -4.45 22.51
C PHE A 7 -1.02 -3.20 22.26
N PRO A 8 -0.72 -2.17 22.98
CA PRO A 8 -1.48 -0.95 22.80
C PRO A 8 -1.42 -0.45 21.41
N GLU A 9 -0.31 -0.69 20.78
CA GLU A 9 -0.20 -0.24 19.45
C GLU A 9 -1.10 -1.01 18.54
N SER A 10 -1.62 -2.12 18.98
CA SER A 10 -2.44 -2.88 18.07
C SER A 10 -3.69 -2.12 17.73
N LYS A 11 -4.12 -1.21 18.60
CA LYS A 11 -5.26 -0.45 18.25
C LYS A 11 -4.93 0.47 17.11
N ALA A 12 -3.83 1.15 17.22
CA ALA A 12 -3.42 2.04 16.16
C ALA A 12 -3.05 1.26 14.94
N LYS A 13 -2.60 0.05 15.11
CA LYS A 13 -2.15 -0.72 13.97
C LYS A 13 -3.21 -1.61 13.37
N ARG A 14 -4.44 -1.42 13.76
CA ARG A 14 -5.47 -2.18 13.16
C ARG A 14 -5.84 -1.69 11.80
N GLY A 15 -5.31 -0.60 11.38
CA GLY A 15 -5.58 -0.07 10.07
C GLY A 15 -4.85 -0.84 8.99
N PRO A 16 -4.70 -0.23 7.84
CA PRO A 16 -4.08 -0.90 6.69
C PRO A 16 -2.63 -1.25 6.92
N ILE A 17 -2.19 -2.29 6.21
CA ILE A 17 -0.79 -2.65 6.15
C ILE A 17 -0.34 -2.31 4.74
N VAL A 18 0.66 -1.48 4.60
CA VAL A 18 1.14 -1.05 3.29
C VAL A 18 2.49 -1.68 2.99
N LEU A 19 2.56 -2.39 1.87
CA LEU A 19 3.79 -3.00 1.41
C LEU A 19 4.41 -2.10 0.38
N ILE A 20 5.64 -1.71 0.61
CA ILE A 20 6.35 -0.80 -0.27
C ILE A 20 7.64 -1.47 -0.69
N GLY A 21 8.11 -1.19 -1.87
CA GLY A 21 9.42 -1.71 -2.22
C GLY A 21 9.65 -1.77 -3.67
N MET A 22 10.63 -2.63 -4.02
CA MET A 22 11.08 -2.69 -5.35
C MET A 22 9.98 -2.97 -6.30
N MET A 23 10.17 -2.47 -7.48
CA MET A 23 9.25 -2.66 -8.48
C MET A 23 9.01 -4.05 -8.79
N GLY A 24 7.80 -4.34 -9.10
CA GLY A 24 7.44 -5.49 -9.81
C GLY A 24 7.34 -6.74 -9.07
N VAL A 25 8.21 -7.59 -9.40
CA VAL A 25 8.03 -8.94 -9.10
C VAL A 25 7.90 -9.25 -7.66
N GLY A 26 6.92 -9.98 -7.29
CA GLY A 26 6.78 -10.49 -5.95
C GLY A 26 5.95 -9.68 -4.99
N LYS A 27 5.84 -8.38 -5.24
CA LYS A 27 5.11 -7.55 -4.29
C LYS A 27 3.64 -7.93 -4.18
N SER A 28 2.98 -8.12 -5.30
CA SER A 28 1.57 -8.53 -5.27
C SER A 28 1.43 -9.94 -4.72
N THR A 29 2.34 -10.82 -5.06
CA THR A 29 2.30 -12.19 -4.56
C THR A 29 2.44 -12.21 -3.06
N VAL A 30 3.42 -11.47 -2.53
CA VAL A 30 3.63 -11.39 -1.10
C VAL A 30 2.41 -10.79 -0.43
N GLY A 31 1.85 -9.73 -1.02
CA GLY A 31 0.70 -9.07 -0.46
C GLY A 31 -0.52 -9.96 -0.39
N ARG A 32 -0.77 -10.72 -1.44
CA ARG A 32 -1.92 -11.60 -1.45
C ARG A 32 -1.79 -12.72 -0.44
N ARG A 33 -0.58 -13.24 -0.28
CA ARG A 33 -0.34 -14.28 0.72
C ARG A 33 -0.50 -13.76 2.13
N LEU A 34 0.01 -12.57 2.37
CA LEU A 34 -0.11 -11.97 3.68
C LEU A 34 -1.57 -11.70 4.00
N ALA A 35 -2.30 -11.14 3.05
CA ALA A 35 -3.71 -10.86 3.25
C ALA A 35 -4.47 -12.15 3.56
N ALA A 36 -4.18 -13.20 2.82
CA ALA A 36 -4.86 -14.47 3.05
C ALA A 36 -4.60 -15.00 4.45
N ARG A 37 -3.35 -14.89 4.90
CA ARG A 37 -3.01 -15.37 6.22
C ARG A 37 -3.67 -14.59 7.32
N LEU A 38 -3.88 -13.30 7.09
CA LEU A 38 -4.47 -12.44 8.09
C LEU A 38 -5.98 -12.34 7.97
N GLY A 39 -6.55 -12.95 6.94
CA GLY A 39 -7.99 -12.86 6.72
C GLY A 39 -8.42 -11.48 6.27
N LEU A 40 -7.55 -10.77 5.54
CA LEU A 40 -7.82 -9.42 5.09
C LEU A 40 -7.92 -9.38 3.58
N SER A 41 -8.51 -8.31 3.06
CA SER A 41 -8.52 -8.13 1.62
C SER A 41 -7.20 -7.56 1.15
N PHE A 42 -6.90 -7.78 -0.12
CA PHE A 42 -5.70 -7.25 -0.74
C PHE A 42 -6.07 -6.20 -1.77
N VAL A 43 -5.34 -5.10 -1.80
CA VAL A 43 -5.56 -4.03 -2.75
C VAL A 43 -4.24 -3.67 -3.41
N ASP A 44 -4.24 -3.57 -4.73
CA ASP A 44 -3.08 -3.07 -5.45
C ASP A 44 -3.35 -1.60 -5.75
N ALA A 45 -2.53 -0.72 -5.22
CA ALA A 45 -2.78 0.71 -5.36
C ALA A 45 -2.76 1.16 -6.81
N ASP A 46 -1.88 0.58 -7.64
CA ASP A 46 -1.82 0.96 -9.03
C ASP A 46 -3.12 0.60 -9.76
N GLU A 47 -3.67 -0.56 -9.44
CA GLU A 47 -4.93 -0.96 -10.05
C GLU A 47 -6.06 -0.01 -9.66
N GLU A 48 -6.03 0.44 -8.41
CA GLU A 48 -7.05 1.39 -7.96
C GLU A 48 -6.90 2.74 -8.65
N ILE A 49 -5.66 3.15 -8.89
CA ILE A 49 -5.41 4.40 -9.60
C ILE A 49 -5.94 4.29 -11.03
N GLU A 50 -5.67 3.16 -11.68
CA GLU A 50 -6.14 2.95 -13.04
C GLU A 50 -7.65 2.91 -13.10
N ARG A 51 -8.26 2.27 -12.13
CA ARG A 51 -9.71 2.20 -12.10
C ARG A 51 -10.32 3.58 -11.91
N ALA A 52 -9.75 4.37 -11.02
CA ALA A 52 -10.25 5.71 -10.75
C ALA A 52 -10.06 6.62 -11.96
N ALA A 53 -8.99 6.44 -12.70
CA ALA A 53 -8.69 7.30 -13.84
C ALA A 53 -9.36 6.82 -15.12
N GLY A 54 -9.75 5.57 -15.17
CA GLY A 54 -10.32 5.01 -16.38
C GLY A 54 -9.29 4.79 -17.47
N MET A 55 -8.01 4.69 -17.11
CA MET A 55 -6.95 4.49 -18.07
C MET A 55 -5.73 3.90 -17.36
N SER A 56 -4.79 3.38 -18.13
CA SER A 56 -3.62 2.75 -17.55
C SER A 56 -2.67 3.81 -16.99
N VAL A 57 -1.78 3.37 -16.11
CA VAL A 57 -0.76 4.26 -15.56
C VAL A 57 0.06 4.87 -16.69
N SER A 58 0.43 4.07 -17.70
CA SER A 58 1.18 4.57 -18.82
C SER A 58 0.44 5.69 -19.55
N GLU A 59 -0.87 5.53 -19.71
CA GLU A 59 -1.66 6.55 -20.36
C GLU A 59 -1.75 7.82 -19.53
N ILE A 60 -1.85 7.67 -18.22
CA ILE A 60 -1.89 8.82 -17.34
C ILE A 60 -0.61 9.64 -17.49
N PHE A 61 0.54 8.95 -17.47
CA PHE A 61 1.81 9.63 -17.63
C PHE A 61 1.91 10.31 -19.00
N ALA A 62 1.49 9.61 -20.04
CA ALA A 62 1.60 10.15 -21.37
C ALA A 62 0.70 11.36 -21.60
N ARG A 63 -0.49 11.34 -21.03
CA ARG A 63 -1.43 12.41 -21.26
C ARG A 63 -1.31 13.57 -20.29
N TYR A 64 -1.01 13.26 -19.04
CA TYR A 64 -1.09 14.28 -18.00
C TYR A 64 0.22 14.52 -17.26
N GLY A 65 1.18 13.61 -17.40
CA GLY A 65 2.49 13.79 -16.77
C GLY A 65 2.58 13.25 -15.37
N GLU A 66 3.79 13.29 -14.84
CA GLU A 66 4.06 12.70 -13.54
C GLU A 66 3.35 13.40 -12.40
N ALA A 67 3.32 14.72 -12.42
CA ALA A 67 2.69 15.44 -11.31
C ALA A 67 1.22 15.08 -11.17
N HIS A 68 0.53 14.94 -12.28
CA HIS A 68 -0.87 14.56 -12.26
C HIS A 68 -1.03 13.14 -11.72
N PHE A 69 -0.16 12.23 -12.15
CA PHE A 69 -0.19 10.86 -11.66
C PHE A 69 0.04 10.83 -10.15
N ARG A 70 1.04 11.57 -9.67
CA ARG A 70 1.35 11.57 -8.24
C ARG A 70 0.20 12.15 -7.41
N ASP A 71 -0.49 13.14 -7.94
CA ASP A 71 -1.65 13.71 -7.26
C ASP A 71 -2.77 12.68 -7.17
N GLY A 72 -3.02 11.97 -8.26
CA GLY A 72 -4.05 10.93 -8.26
C GLY A 72 -3.69 9.79 -7.33
N GLU A 73 -2.41 9.41 -7.33
CA GLU A 73 -1.91 8.36 -6.46
C GLU A 73 -2.14 8.75 -5.00
N ARG A 74 -1.82 9.97 -4.64
CA ARG A 74 -2.00 10.44 -3.28
C ARG A 74 -3.47 10.40 -2.87
N ARG A 75 -4.35 10.79 -3.77
CA ARG A 75 -5.78 10.76 -3.46
C ARG A 75 -6.30 9.36 -3.26
N VAL A 76 -5.85 8.42 -4.09
CA VAL A 76 -6.27 7.04 -3.96
C VAL A 76 -5.76 6.47 -2.66
N ILE A 77 -4.49 6.73 -2.34
CA ILE A 77 -3.92 6.22 -1.11
C ILE A 77 -4.63 6.83 0.10
N ALA A 78 -4.95 8.11 0.05
CA ALA A 78 -5.68 8.74 1.14
C ALA A 78 -7.03 8.07 1.36
N ARG A 79 -7.70 7.72 0.27
CA ARG A 79 -8.99 7.03 0.37
C ARG A 79 -8.84 5.65 1.00
N LEU A 80 -7.73 4.98 0.71
CA LEU A 80 -7.49 3.65 1.25
C LEU A 80 -7.09 3.66 2.72
N MET A 81 -6.65 4.82 3.21
CA MET A 81 -6.28 4.96 4.62
C MET A 81 -7.53 5.27 5.46
N ASP A 82 -8.49 4.38 5.38
CA ASP A 82 -9.79 4.59 6.01
C ASP A 82 -9.95 3.90 7.36
N GLY A 83 -8.86 3.38 7.89
CA GLY A 83 -8.91 2.70 9.18
C GLY A 83 -9.34 1.25 9.10
N VAL A 84 -9.78 0.80 7.94
CA VAL A 84 -10.21 -0.58 7.78
C VAL A 84 -9.00 -1.45 7.47
N PRO A 85 -8.78 -2.53 8.22
CA PRO A 85 -7.64 -3.40 7.96
C PRO A 85 -7.68 -4.00 6.56
N LYS A 86 -6.58 -3.91 5.86
CA LYS A 86 -6.42 -4.47 4.54
C LYS A 86 -4.94 -4.45 4.21
N VAL A 87 -4.52 -5.21 3.23
CA VAL A 87 -3.14 -5.20 2.78
C VAL A 87 -3.10 -4.46 1.46
N ILE A 88 -2.26 -3.45 1.38
CA ILE A 88 -2.14 -2.60 0.19
C ILE A 88 -0.72 -2.71 -0.35
N ALA A 89 -0.59 -2.98 -1.63
CA ALA A 89 0.72 -2.95 -2.27
C ALA A 89 0.84 -1.66 -3.06
N THR A 90 1.97 -0.97 -2.90
CA THR A 90 2.22 0.24 -3.66
C THR A 90 3.68 0.30 -4.05
N GLY A 91 4.00 1.08 -5.05
CA GLY A 91 5.36 1.21 -5.52
C GLY A 91 6.19 2.12 -4.63
N GLY A 92 7.48 1.99 -4.77
CA GLY A 92 8.39 2.82 -3.99
C GLY A 92 8.28 4.30 -4.33
N GLY A 93 7.84 4.61 -5.55
CA GLY A 93 7.68 5.99 -5.94
C GLY A 93 6.67 6.75 -5.10
N ALA A 94 5.60 6.07 -4.69
CA ALA A 94 4.61 6.71 -3.84
C ALA A 94 5.23 7.13 -2.52
N PHE A 95 6.09 6.29 -1.98
CA PHE A 95 6.69 6.56 -0.69
C PHE A 95 7.77 7.63 -0.76
N MET A 96 8.19 7.99 -1.97
CA MET A 96 9.16 9.05 -2.15
C MET A 96 8.51 10.44 -2.16
N GLN A 97 7.17 10.48 -2.24
CA GLN A 97 6.46 11.75 -2.20
C GLN A 97 6.15 12.08 -0.75
N ASP A 98 6.57 13.25 -0.31
CA ASP A 98 6.48 13.61 1.11
C ASP A 98 5.08 13.49 1.69
N GLU A 99 4.09 14.01 0.99
CA GLU A 99 2.72 13.97 1.50
C GLU A 99 2.18 12.56 1.56
N THR A 100 2.45 11.78 0.53
CA THR A 100 1.96 10.42 0.48
C THR A 100 2.64 9.57 1.54
N ARG A 101 3.96 9.78 1.72
CA ARG A 101 4.70 9.05 2.74
C ARG A 101 4.13 9.36 4.13
N ALA A 102 3.81 10.62 4.39
CA ALA A 102 3.26 10.99 5.67
C ALA A 102 1.91 10.34 5.91
N LEU A 103 1.07 10.30 4.88
CA LEU A 103 -0.22 9.64 4.98
C LEU A 103 -0.04 8.17 5.36
N ILE A 104 0.86 7.50 4.69
CA ILE A 104 1.08 6.09 4.93
C ILE A 104 1.62 5.86 6.33
N LEU A 105 2.63 6.62 6.70
CA LEU A 105 3.25 6.42 8.01
C LEU A 105 2.29 6.73 9.15
N ASP A 106 1.40 7.69 8.96
CA ASP A 106 0.48 8.07 10.01
C ASP A 106 -0.68 7.11 10.18
N HIS A 107 -1.05 6.40 9.12
CA HIS A 107 -2.29 5.63 9.13
C HIS A 107 -2.13 4.13 8.88
N ALA A 108 -0.92 3.67 8.64
CA ALA A 108 -0.72 2.27 8.28
C ALA A 108 0.53 1.69 8.90
N THR A 109 0.54 0.37 8.99
CA THR A 109 1.77 -0.33 9.31
C THR A 109 2.50 -0.49 7.99
N THR A 110 3.74 -0.07 7.94
CA THR A 110 4.49 -0.05 6.70
C THR A 110 5.53 -1.16 6.69
N ILE A 111 5.53 -1.96 5.64
CA ILE A 111 6.50 -3.03 5.48
C ILE A 111 7.26 -2.80 4.20
N TRP A 112 8.57 -2.72 4.33
CA TRP A 112 9.43 -2.46 3.18
C TRP A 112 9.94 -3.78 2.64
N LEU A 113 9.67 -4.05 1.37
CA LEU A 113 10.11 -5.29 0.74
C LEU A 113 11.32 -5.02 -0.12
N ASP A 114 12.28 -5.92 -0.05
CA ASP A 114 13.44 -5.80 -0.94
C ASP A 114 13.65 -7.14 -1.63
N ALA A 115 14.72 -7.23 -2.38
CA ALA A 115 14.94 -8.39 -3.22
C ALA A 115 15.03 -9.69 -2.46
N ASP A 116 15.41 -9.62 -1.21
CA ASP A 116 15.62 -10.83 -0.46
C ASP A 116 14.37 -11.37 0.21
N ILE A 117 13.32 -10.59 0.25
CA ILE A 117 12.16 -10.97 1.01
C ILE A 117 11.51 -12.22 0.46
N GLU A 118 11.62 -12.45 -0.84
CA GLU A 118 10.97 -13.60 -1.41
C GLU A 118 11.53 -14.88 -0.88
N VAL A 119 12.76 -14.88 -0.44
CA VAL A 119 13.36 -16.07 0.12
C VAL A 119 12.70 -16.38 1.44
N LEU A 120 12.33 -15.36 2.16
CA LEU A 120 11.76 -15.54 3.48
C LEU A 120 10.30 -15.96 3.43
N VAL A 121 9.64 -15.68 2.34
CA VAL A 121 8.24 -15.95 2.25
C VAL A 121 7.94 -17.36 1.85
N ASP A 122 8.88 -18.00 1.25
CA ASP A 122 8.70 -19.36 0.88
C ASP A 122 8.69 -20.26 2.10
#